data_13f9f6d4252331f6c695c89f5fee2743
#
_entry.id   13f9f6d4252331f6c695c89f5fee2743
#
_cell.length_a   1.000
_cell.length_b   1.000
_cell.length_c   1.000
_cell.angle_alpha   90.00
_cell.angle_beta   90.00
_cell.angle_gamma   90.00
#
_symmetry.space_group_name_H-M   'P 1'
#
loop_
_entity.id
_entity.type
_entity.pdbx_description
1 polymer ?
#
loop_
_entity_poly.entity_id
_entity_poly.type
_entity_poly.pdbx_seq_one_letter_code
_entity_poly.pdbx_strand_id
1 'polypeptide(L)'
;MSASTGPEVSAPGYEVPGPPRGERVILHVDMDSFFASVEVLDNPSLVGKPVIVGGSGPRGVVAACTYEARRYGVHSAMPSSIARRRCPDAVFIDGRFHRYIEESQRLHGILSSFTPLVEGISLDEAFLDVTGGVHLFGDGTGIGRVIRSRVLEEMGLPCSVGVGRSKLMAKLASKVAKPRASREGIEPGPGVVEVRAEDELTFLHPLPVRALWGIGPVTEKRLAALGVTSIGELAAVPADALERYLGVAAGRHLSELARGIDDRPVEPVQEAKSIGHEETFTTDLWDRDDLQRRLHRMVDASATALRGADRAARTVMVKLRFGDFTQITRSHTLDGPVDATPAIAAVAGALLDAVDLAKGVRLLGVSLSGLSDPGGGTQLRLDFGGDAGVELSSGLEELDGMGGTGREDREDAGQMAARLQETWGSVTDAVDAIRARYGGEAVGPASLVTPEGLRVRKRGEAQWGPKSPGESLSESRSDDPAPAPDSGATGR
;
A
#
# COMPACT_ATOMS: atom_id res chain seq x y z
N MET A 1 31.30 15.29 45.38
CA MET A 1 29.87 15.67 45.28
C MET A 1 29.23 14.73 44.34
N SER A 2 28.53 13.70 44.87
CA SER A 2 27.89 12.65 44.12
C SER A 2 26.54 13.13 43.61
N ALA A 3 26.29 13.02 42.32
CA ALA A 3 24.98 13.21 41.73
C ALA A 3 24.23 11.86 41.72
N SER A 4 23.13 11.84 42.44
CA SER A 4 22.20 10.74 42.60
C SER A 4 21.35 10.62 41.30
N THR A 5 21.46 9.50 40.62
CA THR A 5 20.52 9.06 39.59
C THR A 5 19.27 8.48 40.26
N GLY A 6 18.14 9.16 40.09
CA GLY A 6 16.82 8.64 40.50
C GLY A 6 16.33 7.56 39.54
N PRO A 7 15.45 6.65 39.99
CA PRO A 7 14.96 5.55 39.18
C PRO A 7 13.97 6.05 38.14
N GLU A 8 14.17 5.65 36.87
CA GLU A 8 13.17 5.73 35.80
C GLU A 8 11.95 4.87 36.18
N VAL A 9 10.84 5.53 36.43
CA VAL A 9 9.54 4.88 36.59
C VAL A 9 8.94 4.72 35.18
N SER A 10 9.07 3.51 34.60
CA SER A 10 8.28 3.13 33.44
C SER A 10 6.82 3.10 33.85
N ALA A 11 5.99 3.92 33.20
CA ALA A 11 4.55 3.91 33.42
C ALA A 11 3.97 2.54 33.03
N PRO A 12 3.10 1.93 33.84
CA PRO A 12 2.44 0.70 33.49
C PRO A 12 1.52 0.96 32.29
N GLY A 13 1.66 0.12 31.24
CA GLY A 13 0.77 0.14 30.09
C GLY A 13 -0.67 -0.07 30.56
N TYR A 14 -1.48 0.98 30.42
CA TYR A 14 -2.92 0.90 30.65
C TYR A 14 -3.53 0.20 29.44
N GLU A 15 -3.73 -1.11 29.53
CA GLU A 15 -4.67 -1.82 28.64
C GLU A 15 -6.08 -1.33 29.01
N VAL A 16 -6.64 -0.47 28.19
CA VAL A 16 -8.06 -0.12 28.27
C VAL A 16 -8.83 -1.39 27.89
N PRO A 17 -9.61 -2.01 28.80
CA PRO A 17 -10.45 -3.15 28.44
C PRO A 17 -11.39 -2.71 27.30
N GLY A 18 -11.31 -3.42 26.17
CA GLY A 18 -12.25 -3.19 25.08
C GLY A 18 -13.71 -3.39 25.55
N PRO A 19 -14.68 -2.66 24.99
CA PRO A 19 -16.08 -2.83 25.33
C PRO A 19 -16.55 -4.28 25.11
N PRO A 20 -17.52 -4.76 25.87
CA PRO A 20 -18.05 -6.11 25.71
C PRO A 20 -18.58 -6.36 24.29
N ARG A 21 -18.49 -7.61 23.84
CA ARG A 21 -18.83 -8.10 22.47
C ARG A 21 -20.26 -7.78 22.06
N GLY A 22 -20.81 -6.75 22.02
CA GLY A 22 -22.20 -6.43 21.65
C GLY A 22 -22.47 -4.93 21.49
N GLU A 23 -21.55 -4.13 21.98
CA GLU A 23 -21.72 -2.68 22.06
C GLU A 23 -20.76 -1.89 21.14
N ARG A 24 -19.90 -2.59 20.36
CA ARG A 24 -18.98 -1.89 19.45
C ARG A 24 -19.71 -1.25 18.30
N VAL A 25 -19.33 -0.02 17.99
CA VAL A 25 -19.79 0.73 16.82
C VAL A 25 -18.60 1.06 15.94
N ILE A 26 -18.45 0.28 14.87
CA ILE A 26 -17.37 0.42 13.89
C ILE A 26 -17.93 1.05 12.62
N LEU A 27 -17.28 2.09 12.14
CA LEU A 27 -17.55 2.67 10.84
C LEU A 27 -16.47 2.29 9.85
N HIS A 28 -16.85 2.12 8.59
CA HIS A 28 -15.96 2.08 7.44
C HIS A 28 -16.31 3.21 6.51
N VAL A 29 -15.41 4.17 6.35
CA VAL A 29 -15.55 5.32 5.45
C VAL A 29 -14.74 5.01 4.19
N ASP A 30 -15.34 5.22 3.01
CA ASP A 30 -14.72 4.92 1.72
C ASP A 30 -15.15 6.01 0.71
N MET A 31 -14.15 6.74 0.17
CA MET A 31 -14.41 7.83 -0.77
C MET A 31 -14.95 7.30 -2.10
N ASP A 32 -15.91 7.99 -2.67
CA ASP A 32 -16.51 7.58 -3.93
C ASP A 32 -15.65 7.98 -5.12
N SER A 33 -15.12 6.97 -5.85
CA SER A 33 -14.26 7.19 -7.04
C SER A 33 -13.07 8.12 -6.79
N PHE A 34 -12.42 8.02 -5.63
CA PHE A 34 -11.54 9.02 -5.02
C PHE A 34 -10.65 9.79 -6.01
N PHE A 35 -9.70 9.14 -6.67
CA PHE A 35 -8.77 9.86 -7.56
C PHE A 35 -9.49 10.56 -8.71
N ALA A 36 -10.51 9.91 -9.28
CA ALA A 36 -11.29 10.54 -10.35
C ALA A 36 -12.13 11.72 -9.84
N SER A 37 -12.65 11.63 -8.62
CA SER A 37 -13.39 12.73 -7.99
C SER A 37 -12.48 13.93 -7.66
N VAL A 38 -11.22 13.70 -7.26
CA VAL A 38 -10.22 14.77 -7.08
C VAL A 38 -9.91 15.46 -8.42
N GLU A 39 -9.75 14.69 -9.50
CA GLU A 39 -9.52 15.28 -10.82
C GLU A 39 -10.71 16.12 -11.32
N VAL A 40 -11.94 15.66 -11.03
CA VAL A 40 -13.17 16.41 -11.36
C VAL A 40 -13.30 17.66 -10.49
N LEU A 41 -12.92 17.59 -9.19
CA LEU A 41 -12.91 18.73 -8.28
C LEU A 41 -11.97 19.84 -8.79
N ASP A 42 -10.75 19.47 -9.15
CA ASP A 42 -9.73 20.40 -9.63
C ASP A 42 -10.02 20.91 -11.05
N ASN A 43 -10.80 20.18 -11.85
CA ASN A 43 -11.21 20.56 -13.19
C ASN A 43 -12.71 20.36 -13.41
N PRO A 44 -13.55 21.37 -13.12
CA PRO A 44 -15.03 21.29 -13.26
C PRO A 44 -15.53 20.98 -14.68
N SER A 45 -14.71 21.19 -15.72
CA SER A 45 -15.10 20.82 -17.09
C SER A 45 -15.28 19.30 -17.28
N LEU A 46 -14.83 18.50 -16.32
CA LEU A 46 -14.94 17.03 -16.30
C LEU A 46 -16.25 16.53 -15.67
N VAL A 47 -17.02 17.39 -15.04
CA VAL A 47 -18.30 17.01 -14.41
C VAL A 47 -19.21 16.33 -15.43
N GLY A 48 -19.75 15.17 -15.05
CA GLY A 48 -20.65 14.35 -15.87
C GLY A 48 -19.97 13.60 -17.02
N LYS A 49 -18.65 13.72 -17.18
CA LYS A 49 -17.90 12.98 -18.20
C LYS A 49 -17.35 11.67 -17.65
N PRO A 50 -17.18 10.65 -18.50
CA PRO A 50 -16.43 9.46 -18.11
C PRO A 50 -14.94 9.82 -18.01
N VAL A 51 -14.42 9.84 -16.78
CA VAL A 51 -13.00 10.10 -16.46
C VAL A 51 -12.35 8.83 -15.96
N ILE A 52 -11.15 8.54 -16.47
CA ILE A 52 -10.34 7.39 -16.09
C ILE A 52 -8.96 7.91 -15.67
N VAL A 53 -8.61 7.67 -14.41
CA VAL A 53 -7.29 7.98 -13.87
C VAL A 53 -6.43 6.73 -13.88
N GLY A 54 -5.20 6.83 -14.33
CA GLY A 54 -4.27 5.70 -14.33
C GLY A 54 -3.14 5.85 -15.32
N GLY A 55 -2.41 4.76 -15.59
CA GLY A 55 -1.34 4.77 -16.58
C GLY A 55 -1.87 4.83 -18.00
N SER A 56 -1.39 5.78 -18.79
CA SER A 56 -1.81 5.98 -20.19
C SER A 56 -1.09 5.05 -21.17
N GLY A 57 0.05 4.49 -20.79
CA GLY A 57 0.90 3.64 -21.64
C GLY A 57 0.31 2.26 -21.95
N PRO A 58 0.98 1.49 -22.83
CA PRO A 58 0.48 0.20 -23.32
C PRO A 58 0.31 -0.88 -22.23
N ARG A 59 1.02 -0.71 -21.10
CA ARG A 59 0.93 -1.57 -19.91
C ARG A 59 0.29 -0.85 -18.72
N GLY A 60 -0.33 0.30 -18.98
CA GLY A 60 -1.06 1.06 -17.96
C GLY A 60 -2.29 0.33 -17.46
N VAL A 61 -2.68 0.63 -16.23
CA VAL A 61 -3.88 0.14 -15.59
C VAL A 61 -4.73 1.29 -15.06
N VAL A 62 -6.03 1.08 -15.01
CA VAL A 62 -6.98 2.01 -14.39
C VAL A 62 -6.74 2.00 -12.87
N ALA A 63 -6.44 3.15 -12.29
CA ALA A 63 -6.37 3.35 -10.85
C ALA A 63 -7.77 3.60 -10.27
N ALA A 64 -8.46 4.60 -10.82
CA ALA A 64 -9.83 4.94 -10.47
C ALA A 64 -10.59 5.43 -11.70
N CYS A 65 -11.91 5.41 -11.63
CA CYS A 65 -12.76 5.96 -12.70
C CYS A 65 -14.09 6.46 -12.12
N THR A 66 -14.66 7.49 -12.76
CA THR A 66 -15.97 8.03 -12.40
C THR A 66 -17.09 7.00 -12.62
N TYR A 67 -18.26 7.23 -12.01
CA TYR A 67 -19.42 6.37 -12.22
C TYR A 67 -19.92 6.41 -13.66
N GLU A 68 -19.73 7.50 -14.37
CA GLU A 68 -19.98 7.62 -15.81
C GLU A 68 -19.15 6.60 -16.60
N ALA A 69 -17.86 6.44 -16.29
CA ALA A 69 -17.02 5.43 -16.92
C ALA A 69 -17.40 4.00 -16.49
N ARG A 70 -17.83 3.82 -15.22
CA ARG A 70 -18.30 2.50 -14.72
C ARG A 70 -19.53 2.00 -15.46
N ARG A 71 -20.38 2.84 -16.03
CA ARG A 71 -21.52 2.44 -16.89
C ARG A 71 -21.09 1.60 -18.09
N TYR A 72 -19.86 1.80 -18.56
CA TYR A 72 -19.26 1.02 -19.65
C TYR A 72 -18.50 -0.21 -19.15
N GLY A 73 -18.64 -0.56 -17.86
CA GLY A 73 -17.96 -1.68 -17.23
C GLY A 73 -16.48 -1.45 -17.00
N VAL A 74 -16.02 -0.18 -16.99
CA VAL A 74 -14.64 0.16 -16.58
C VAL A 74 -14.54 0.08 -15.06
N HIS A 75 -13.42 -0.44 -14.54
CA HIS A 75 -13.17 -0.59 -13.12
C HIS A 75 -11.66 -0.55 -12.82
N SER A 76 -11.31 -0.32 -11.56
CA SER A 76 -9.92 -0.32 -11.09
C SER A 76 -9.22 -1.65 -11.39
N ALA A 77 -7.92 -1.59 -11.64
CA ALA A 77 -7.07 -2.70 -12.08
C ALA A 77 -7.34 -3.22 -13.51
N MET A 78 -8.31 -2.64 -14.25
CA MET A 78 -8.50 -2.98 -15.67
C MET A 78 -7.32 -2.46 -16.50
N PRO A 79 -6.78 -3.22 -17.48
CA PRO A 79 -5.81 -2.68 -18.43
C PRO A 79 -6.36 -1.47 -19.18
N SER A 80 -5.59 -0.38 -19.25
CA SER A 80 -6.02 0.88 -19.90
C SER A 80 -6.41 0.70 -21.36
N SER A 81 -5.76 -0.24 -22.07
CA SER A 81 -6.12 -0.62 -23.43
C SER A 81 -7.52 -1.24 -23.55
N ILE A 82 -7.97 -1.97 -22.54
CA ILE A 82 -9.33 -2.52 -22.47
C ILE A 82 -10.32 -1.41 -22.12
N ALA A 83 -9.97 -0.56 -21.16
CA ALA A 83 -10.81 0.56 -20.76
C ALA A 83 -11.09 1.52 -21.93
N ARG A 84 -10.07 1.83 -22.75
CA ARG A 84 -10.23 2.65 -23.99
C ARG A 84 -11.20 2.01 -24.98
N ARG A 85 -11.16 0.70 -25.16
CA ARG A 85 -12.12 0.00 -26.05
C ARG A 85 -13.54 -0.02 -25.51
N ARG A 86 -13.71 -0.08 -24.19
CA ARG A 86 -15.04 -0.10 -23.55
C ARG A 86 -15.69 1.28 -23.51
N CYS A 87 -14.89 2.32 -23.27
CA CYS A 87 -15.34 3.71 -23.18
C CYS A 87 -14.41 4.61 -24.01
N PRO A 88 -14.62 4.65 -25.35
CA PRO A 88 -13.75 5.41 -26.27
C PRO A 88 -13.75 6.92 -25.97
N ASP A 89 -14.88 7.45 -25.50
CA ASP A 89 -15.06 8.88 -25.21
C ASP A 89 -14.57 9.29 -23.81
N ALA A 90 -13.96 8.37 -23.07
CA ALA A 90 -13.44 8.69 -21.75
C ALA A 90 -12.22 9.59 -21.80
N VAL A 91 -12.18 10.56 -20.89
CA VAL A 91 -11.00 11.38 -20.63
C VAL A 91 -10.03 10.57 -19.78
N PHE A 92 -8.85 10.29 -20.34
CA PHE A 92 -7.78 9.61 -19.61
C PHE A 92 -6.84 10.64 -18.99
N ILE A 93 -6.58 10.51 -17.70
CA ILE A 93 -5.73 11.43 -16.93
C ILE A 93 -4.64 10.61 -16.25
N ASP A 94 -3.40 11.04 -16.38
CA ASP A 94 -2.30 10.50 -15.58
C ASP A 94 -2.48 10.93 -14.12
N GLY A 95 -2.33 9.96 -13.21
CA GLY A 95 -2.62 10.24 -11.80
C GLY A 95 -1.61 11.18 -11.14
N ARG A 96 -2.10 12.15 -10.39
CA ARG A 96 -1.32 13.12 -9.59
C ARG A 96 -1.20 12.64 -8.14
N PHE A 97 -0.34 11.66 -7.90
CA PHE A 97 -0.29 10.92 -6.62
C PHE A 97 -0.08 11.83 -5.39
N HIS A 98 0.73 12.88 -5.50
CA HIS A 98 0.94 13.86 -4.43
C HIS A 98 -0.37 14.56 -4.04
N ARG A 99 -1.18 14.94 -5.04
CA ARG A 99 -2.46 15.60 -4.83
C ARG A 99 -3.46 14.69 -4.08
N TYR A 100 -3.42 13.39 -4.39
CA TYR A 100 -4.26 12.41 -3.68
C TYR A 100 -3.81 12.18 -2.24
N ILE A 101 -2.49 12.24 -1.96
CA ILE A 101 -1.97 12.19 -0.58
C ILE A 101 -2.45 13.41 0.22
N GLU A 102 -2.43 14.61 -0.35
CA GLU A 102 -2.93 15.83 0.31
C GLU A 102 -4.39 15.69 0.71
N GLU A 103 -5.25 15.25 -0.21
CA GLU A 103 -6.67 15.03 0.11
C GLU A 103 -6.88 13.88 1.10
N SER A 104 -6.08 12.82 1.02
CA SER A 104 -6.09 11.75 2.03
C SER A 104 -5.76 12.26 3.42
N GLN A 105 -4.76 13.13 3.56
CA GLN A 105 -4.39 13.73 4.86
C GLN A 105 -5.51 14.61 5.41
N ARG A 106 -6.19 15.38 4.55
CA ARG A 106 -7.38 16.17 4.95
C ARG A 106 -8.51 15.26 5.44
N LEU A 107 -8.79 14.18 4.71
CA LEU A 107 -9.77 13.18 5.12
C LEU A 107 -9.44 12.62 6.51
N HIS A 108 -8.19 12.15 6.71
CA HIS A 108 -7.76 11.63 8.00
C HIS A 108 -7.89 12.66 9.14
N GLY A 109 -7.62 13.94 8.88
CA GLY A 109 -7.84 15.03 9.84
C GLY A 109 -9.30 15.15 10.26
N ILE A 110 -10.24 15.06 9.29
CA ILE A 110 -11.70 15.06 9.58
C ILE A 110 -12.06 13.84 10.42
N LEU A 111 -11.64 12.64 10.01
CA LEU A 111 -11.99 11.40 10.70
C LEU A 111 -11.45 11.35 12.14
N SER A 112 -10.24 11.82 12.37
CA SER A 112 -9.61 11.87 13.69
C SER A 112 -10.29 12.83 14.67
N SER A 113 -11.13 13.74 14.19
CA SER A 113 -11.93 14.61 15.06
C SER A 113 -13.12 13.90 15.74
N PHE A 114 -13.49 12.71 15.26
CA PHE A 114 -14.58 11.91 15.84
C PHE A 114 -14.08 10.88 16.85
N THR A 115 -12.90 10.33 16.63
CA THR A 115 -12.26 9.33 17.49
C THR A 115 -10.76 9.27 17.23
N PRO A 116 -9.92 9.00 18.24
CA PRO A 116 -8.51 8.70 18.01
C PRO A 116 -8.28 7.30 17.39
N LEU A 117 -9.28 6.41 17.42
CA LEU A 117 -9.22 5.06 16.89
C LEU A 117 -9.59 5.05 15.40
N VAL A 118 -8.69 5.56 14.56
CA VAL A 118 -8.82 5.60 13.09
C VAL A 118 -7.73 4.75 12.47
N GLU A 119 -8.11 3.69 11.77
CA GLU A 119 -7.20 2.81 11.03
C GLU A 119 -7.33 3.07 9.52
N GLY A 120 -6.32 3.72 8.93
CA GLY A 120 -6.23 3.90 7.48
C GLY A 120 -5.88 2.60 6.78
N ILE A 121 -6.65 2.19 5.79
CA ILE A 121 -6.41 0.99 4.98
C ILE A 121 -5.75 1.38 3.66
N SER A 122 -6.14 2.51 3.10
CA SER A 122 -5.63 3.09 1.87
C SER A 122 -5.67 4.62 1.95
N LEU A 123 -5.42 5.33 0.84
CA LEU A 123 -5.55 6.79 0.79
C LEU A 123 -7.00 7.26 0.92
N ASP A 124 -7.96 6.40 0.60
CA ASP A 124 -9.38 6.73 0.45
C ASP A 124 -10.33 5.97 1.37
N GLU A 125 -9.82 5.04 2.18
CA GLU A 125 -10.66 4.28 3.09
C GLU A 125 -10.03 4.11 4.48
N ALA A 126 -10.89 4.15 5.51
CA ALA A 126 -10.49 3.96 6.89
C ALA A 126 -11.59 3.31 7.73
N PHE A 127 -11.19 2.54 8.75
CA PHE A 127 -12.06 2.13 9.85
C PHE A 127 -11.98 3.13 11.01
N LEU A 128 -13.11 3.33 11.68
CA LEU A 128 -13.21 4.11 12.91
C LEU A 128 -13.91 3.28 13.98
N ASP A 129 -13.35 3.20 15.16
CA ASP A 129 -14.11 2.76 16.34
C ASP A 129 -14.66 4.00 17.06
N VAL A 130 -15.97 4.21 16.92
CA VAL A 130 -16.65 5.36 17.51
C VAL A 130 -17.47 4.97 18.74
N THR A 131 -17.28 3.77 19.28
CA THR A 131 -18.02 3.25 20.44
C THR A 131 -18.02 4.24 21.60
N GLY A 132 -16.87 4.84 21.92
CA GLY A 132 -16.78 5.87 22.97
C GLY A 132 -17.37 7.22 22.61
N GLY A 133 -17.62 7.49 21.33
CA GLY A 133 -18.10 8.76 20.80
C GLY A 133 -19.63 8.87 20.68
N VAL A 134 -20.36 7.76 20.78
CA VAL A 134 -21.84 7.74 20.59
C VAL A 134 -22.58 8.67 21.55
N HIS A 135 -22.07 8.91 22.74
CA HIS A 135 -22.67 9.84 23.70
C HIS A 135 -22.54 11.32 23.28
N LEU A 136 -21.57 11.64 22.43
CA LEU A 136 -21.29 13.01 21.98
C LEU A 136 -21.92 13.32 20.63
N PHE A 137 -21.92 12.34 19.72
CA PHE A 137 -22.25 12.55 18.32
C PHE A 137 -23.54 11.81 17.87
N GLY A 138 -24.15 11.01 18.75
CA GLY A 138 -25.31 10.18 18.41
C GLY A 138 -24.93 8.75 18.00
N ASP A 139 -25.89 8.00 17.46
CA ASP A 139 -25.68 6.63 17.01
C ASP A 139 -24.70 6.54 15.81
N GLY A 140 -24.27 5.33 15.49
CA GLY A 140 -23.31 5.11 14.39
C GLY A 140 -23.78 5.64 13.04
N THR A 141 -25.07 5.53 12.75
CA THR A 141 -25.68 6.09 11.52
C THR A 141 -25.66 7.63 11.53
N GLY A 142 -25.95 8.25 12.67
CA GLY A 142 -25.86 9.70 12.85
C GLY A 142 -24.44 10.21 12.65
N ILE A 143 -23.46 9.56 13.28
CA ILE A 143 -22.03 9.87 13.09
C ILE A 143 -21.65 9.74 11.61
N GLY A 144 -22.05 8.65 10.94
CA GLY A 144 -21.78 8.44 9.52
C GLY A 144 -22.36 9.55 8.62
N ARG A 145 -23.56 10.06 8.92
CA ARG A 145 -24.16 11.20 8.20
C ARG A 145 -23.38 12.49 8.43
N VAL A 146 -22.95 12.77 9.65
CA VAL A 146 -22.15 13.95 9.98
C VAL A 146 -20.78 13.88 9.28
N ILE A 147 -20.11 12.74 9.29
CA ILE A 147 -18.86 12.54 8.55
C ILE A 147 -19.05 12.86 7.07
N ARG A 148 -20.08 12.29 6.43
CA ARG A 148 -20.37 12.55 5.01
C ARG A 148 -20.61 14.01 4.70
N SER A 149 -21.41 14.71 5.54
CA SER A 149 -21.66 16.14 5.36
C SER A 149 -20.37 16.95 5.47
N ARG A 150 -19.56 16.70 6.50
CA ARG A 150 -18.30 17.41 6.69
C ARG A 150 -17.29 17.15 5.58
N VAL A 151 -17.15 15.90 5.14
CA VAL A 151 -16.26 15.56 4.02
C VAL A 151 -16.71 16.29 2.75
N LEU A 152 -18.02 16.32 2.46
CA LEU A 152 -18.53 17.04 1.30
C LEU A 152 -18.37 18.57 1.42
N GLU A 153 -18.66 19.15 2.58
CA GLU A 153 -18.57 20.59 2.83
C GLU A 153 -17.13 21.10 2.85
N GLU A 154 -16.22 20.35 3.50
CA GLU A 154 -14.84 20.79 3.70
C GLU A 154 -13.92 20.41 2.53
N MET A 155 -14.21 19.29 1.82
CA MET A 155 -13.36 18.77 0.76
C MET A 155 -13.99 18.83 -0.63
N GLY A 156 -15.32 18.98 -0.74
CA GLY A 156 -16.04 18.89 -2.02
C GLY A 156 -16.10 17.45 -2.59
N LEU A 157 -15.74 16.44 -1.82
CA LEU A 157 -15.64 15.05 -2.26
C LEU A 157 -16.72 14.18 -1.60
N PRO A 158 -17.38 13.28 -2.36
CA PRO A 158 -18.36 12.36 -1.79
C PRO A 158 -17.68 11.14 -1.15
N CYS A 159 -18.29 10.62 -0.08
CA CYS A 159 -17.91 9.35 0.51
C CYS A 159 -19.13 8.51 0.89
N SER A 160 -18.93 7.22 1.09
CA SER A 160 -19.93 6.26 1.54
C SER A 160 -19.48 5.63 2.86
N VAL A 161 -20.43 5.44 3.78
CA VAL A 161 -20.15 4.96 5.13
C VAL A 161 -20.94 3.70 5.42
N GLY A 162 -20.26 2.69 5.91
CA GLY A 162 -20.89 1.51 6.48
C GLY A 162 -20.74 1.49 8.00
N VAL A 163 -21.77 1.05 8.70
CA VAL A 163 -21.81 0.93 10.16
C VAL A 163 -22.09 -0.52 10.54
N GLY A 164 -21.38 -1.04 11.53
CA GLY A 164 -21.59 -2.39 12.04
C GLY A 164 -20.81 -2.64 13.32
N ARG A 165 -20.98 -3.82 13.93
CA ARG A 165 -20.25 -4.19 15.17
C ARG A 165 -18.80 -4.64 14.92
N SER A 166 -18.44 -4.89 13.68
CA SER A 166 -17.12 -5.39 13.29
C SER A 166 -16.62 -4.70 12.03
N LYS A 167 -15.31 -4.78 11.79
CA LYS A 167 -14.70 -4.31 10.55
C LYS A 167 -15.33 -4.97 9.31
N LEU A 168 -15.65 -6.28 9.40
CA LEU A 168 -16.30 -7.02 8.32
C LEU A 168 -17.64 -6.39 7.95
N MET A 169 -18.53 -6.22 8.93
CA MET A 169 -19.87 -5.68 8.68
C MET A 169 -19.82 -4.25 8.18
N ALA A 170 -19.02 -3.39 8.83
CA ALA A 170 -18.85 -2.00 8.41
C ALA A 170 -18.35 -1.89 6.96
N LYS A 171 -17.34 -2.70 6.57
CA LYS A 171 -16.81 -2.67 5.19
C LYS A 171 -17.80 -3.20 4.16
N LEU A 172 -18.55 -4.23 4.46
CA LEU A 172 -19.59 -4.74 3.55
C LEU A 172 -20.74 -3.75 3.42
N ALA A 173 -21.17 -3.11 4.52
CA ALA A 173 -22.19 -2.08 4.53
C ALA A 173 -21.79 -0.87 3.69
N SER A 174 -20.52 -0.41 3.77
CA SER A 174 -20.05 0.74 2.97
C SER A 174 -20.12 0.46 1.46
N LYS A 175 -19.86 -0.78 1.03
CA LYS A 175 -20.01 -1.17 -0.38
C LYS A 175 -21.47 -1.06 -0.88
N VAL A 176 -22.42 -1.38 -0.01
CA VAL A 176 -23.86 -1.23 -0.32
C VAL A 176 -24.27 0.24 -0.29
N ALA A 177 -23.61 1.06 0.53
CA ALA A 177 -23.87 2.49 0.63
C ALA A 177 -23.47 3.28 -0.63
N LYS A 178 -22.60 2.73 -1.49
CA LYS A 178 -22.08 3.40 -2.69
C LYS A 178 -23.12 3.51 -3.82
N PRO A 179 -23.01 4.55 -4.67
CA PRO A 179 -23.76 4.60 -5.92
C PRO A 179 -23.50 3.37 -6.81
N ARG A 180 -24.48 3.01 -7.61
CA ARG A 180 -24.41 1.91 -8.57
C ARG A 180 -24.49 2.42 -10.00
N ALA A 181 -23.55 2.02 -10.83
CA ALA A 181 -23.56 2.34 -12.24
C ALA A 181 -24.01 1.11 -13.03
N SER A 182 -25.02 1.29 -13.88
CA SER A 182 -25.50 0.32 -14.86
C SER A 182 -25.50 0.96 -16.25
N ARG A 183 -25.83 0.20 -17.29
CA ARG A 183 -25.97 0.77 -18.65
C ARG A 183 -27.10 1.79 -18.74
N GLU A 184 -28.13 1.62 -17.92
CA GLU A 184 -29.31 2.46 -17.88
C GLU A 184 -29.01 3.81 -17.20
N GLY A 185 -28.08 3.84 -16.24
CA GLY A 185 -27.77 5.08 -15.51
C GLY A 185 -26.88 4.87 -14.28
N ILE A 186 -26.83 5.91 -13.48
CA ILE A 186 -26.17 5.93 -12.18
C ILE A 186 -27.28 6.09 -11.11
N GLU A 187 -27.46 5.08 -10.31
CA GLU A 187 -28.37 5.12 -9.17
C GLU A 187 -27.62 5.64 -7.96
N PRO A 188 -28.11 6.70 -7.29
CA PRO A 188 -27.48 7.17 -6.06
C PRO A 188 -27.58 6.09 -4.98
N GLY A 189 -26.47 5.89 -4.26
CA GLY A 189 -26.49 5.01 -3.09
C GLY A 189 -27.14 5.69 -1.89
N PRO A 190 -27.54 4.93 -0.85
CA PRO A 190 -28.07 5.50 0.40
C PRO A 190 -27.02 6.33 1.15
N GLY A 191 -25.76 6.17 0.83
CA GLY A 191 -24.63 6.91 1.38
C GLY A 191 -24.20 6.48 2.78
N VAL A 192 -25.14 6.07 3.64
CA VAL A 192 -24.87 5.43 4.95
C VAL A 192 -25.73 4.18 5.04
N VAL A 193 -25.12 3.06 5.39
CA VAL A 193 -25.80 1.78 5.64
C VAL A 193 -25.31 1.21 6.96
N GLU A 194 -26.25 0.85 7.82
CA GLU A 194 -26.00 0.16 9.07
C GLU A 194 -26.44 -1.31 8.97
N VAL A 195 -25.58 -2.21 9.42
CA VAL A 195 -25.92 -3.63 9.61
C VAL A 195 -26.02 -3.87 11.10
N ARG A 196 -27.25 -4.06 11.60
CA ARG A 196 -27.52 -4.31 13.01
C ARG A 196 -27.15 -5.72 13.39
N ALA A 197 -26.94 -5.94 14.70
CA ALA A 197 -26.55 -7.23 15.24
C ALA A 197 -27.47 -8.40 14.84
N GLU A 198 -28.76 -8.16 14.91
CA GLU A 198 -29.80 -9.14 14.57
C GLU A 198 -29.87 -9.47 13.07
N ASP A 199 -29.40 -8.56 12.23
CA ASP A 199 -29.48 -8.67 10.76
C ASP A 199 -28.20 -9.20 10.12
N GLU A 200 -27.09 -9.35 10.88
CA GLU A 200 -25.76 -9.65 10.34
C GLU A 200 -25.70 -10.87 9.43
N LEU A 201 -26.25 -12.00 9.88
CA LEU A 201 -26.21 -13.23 9.08
C LEU A 201 -27.18 -13.17 7.90
N THR A 202 -28.33 -12.52 8.08
CA THR A 202 -29.30 -12.30 6.98
C THR A 202 -28.71 -11.40 5.90
N PHE A 203 -27.92 -10.43 6.28
CA PHE A 203 -27.19 -9.54 5.37
C PHE A 203 -25.99 -10.27 4.72
N LEU A 204 -25.22 -11.03 5.48
CA LEU A 204 -23.96 -11.61 5.09
C LEU A 204 -24.13 -12.82 4.16
N HIS A 205 -24.99 -13.77 4.53
CA HIS A 205 -25.06 -15.08 3.88
C HIS A 205 -25.47 -15.07 2.40
N PRO A 206 -26.34 -14.17 1.91
CA PRO A 206 -26.68 -14.07 0.49
C PRO A 206 -25.54 -13.53 -0.39
N LEU A 207 -24.52 -12.90 0.20
CA LEU A 207 -23.43 -12.30 -0.55
C LEU A 207 -22.54 -13.39 -1.18
N PRO A 208 -21.94 -13.13 -2.37
CA PRO A 208 -20.98 -14.04 -2.96
C PRO A 208 -19.72 -14.13 -2.10
N VAL A 209 -19.05 -15.28 -2.07
CA VAL A 209 -17.82 -15.50 -1.28
C VAL A 209 -16.75 -14.45 -1.54
N ARG A 210 -16.68 -13.92 -2.75
CA ARG A 210 -15.74 -12.84 -3.14
C ARG A 210 -15.98 -11.54 -2.40
N ALA A 211 -17.12 -11.35 -1.73
CA ALA A 211 -17.36 -10.17 -0.92
C ALA A 211 -16.50 -10.15 0.36
N LEU A 212 -16.09 -11.33 0.85
CA LEU A 212 -15.17 -11.44 1.99
C LEU A 212 -13.78 -10.94 1.63
N TRP A 213 -13.24 -10.13 2.51
CA TRP A 213 -11.87 -9.66 2.40
C TRP A 213 -10.89 -10.84 2.51
N GLY A 214 -9.94 -10.91 1.57
CA GLY A 214 -8.96 -12.01 1.47
C GLY A 214 -9.35 -13.09 0.44
N ILE A 215 -10.58 -13.10 -0.09
CA ILE A 215 -10.97 -13.99 -1.19
C ILE A 215 -10.70 -13.30 -2.53
N GLY A 216 -9.58 -13.66 -3.15
CA GLY A 216 -9.25 -13.29 -4.53
C GLY A 216 -9.78 -14.32 -5.55
N PRO A 217 -9.60 -14.07 -6.87
CA PRO A 217 -10.10 -14.95 -7.92
C PRO A 217 -9.63 -16.41 -7.82
N VAL A 218 -8.42 -16.65 -7.30
CA VAL A 218 -7.88 -18.01 -7.12
C VAL A 218 -8.65 -18.76 -6.03
N THR A 219 -8.84 -18.14 -4.87
CA THR A 219 -9.59 -18.73 -3.75
C THR A 219 -11.05 -18.90 -4.12
N GLU A 220 -11.68 -17.92 -4.78
CA GLU A 220 -13.03 -18.00 -5.30
C GLU A 220 -13.21 -19.21 -6.21
N LYS A 221 -12.30 -19.42 -7.19
CA LYS A 221 -12.33 -20.58 -8.09
C LYS A 221 -12.16 -21.91 -7.34
N ARG A 222 -11.28 -21.94 -6.32
CA ARG A 222 -11.11 -23.14 -5.47
C ARG A 222 -12.39 -23.46 -4.70
N LEU A 223 -13.05 -22.46 -4.09
CA LEU A 223 -14.31 -22.64 -3.37
C LEU A 223 -15.45 -23.07 -4.31
N ALA A 224 -15.54 -22.48 -5.49
CA ALA A 224 -16.53 -22.87 -6.51
C ALA A 224 -16.38 -24.34 -6.93
N ALA A 225 -15.16 -24.89 -6.94
CA ALA A 225 -14.93 -26.32 -7.20
C ALA A 225 -15.49 -27.24 -6.09
N LEU A 226 -15.75 -26.70 -4.90
CA LEU A 226 -16.46 -27.39 -3.80
C LEU A 226 -17.97 -27.12 -3.80
N GLY A 227 -18.50 -26.40 -4.80
CA GLY A 227 -19.89 -25.98 -4.86
C GLY A 227 -20.22 -24.78 -3.95
N VAL A 228 -19.21 -24.07 -3.42
CA VAL A 228 -19.37 -22.92 -2.51
C VAL A 228 -19.24 -21.62 -3.30
N THR A 229 -20.33 -20.88 -3.43
CA THR A 229 -20.44 -19.63 -4.19
C THR A 229 -20.89 -18.45 -3.33
N SER A 230 -21.67 -18.73 -2.28
CA SER A 230 -22.16 -17.75 -1.32
C SER A 230 -21.47 -17.88 0.03
N ILE A 231 -21.53 -16.80 0.83
CA ILE A 231 -20.96 -16.80 2.20
C ILE A 231 -21.76 -17.77 3.10
N GLY A 232 -23.06 -17.90 2.89
CA GLY A 232 -23.89 -18.87 3.65
C GLY A 232 -23.49 -20.32 3.35
N GLU A 233 -23.20 -20.67 2.10
CA GLU A 233 -22.66 -21.98 1.75
C GLU A 233 -21.28 -22.20 2.37
N LEU A 234 -20.41 -21.17 2.40
CA LEU A 234 -19.11 -21.23 3.07
C LEU A 234 -19.24 -21.45 4.58
N ALA A 235 -20.21 -20.80 5.23
CA ALA A 235 -20.49 -20.96 6.66
C ALA A 235 -20.94 -22.37 7.02
N ALA A 236 -21.59 -23.08 6.08
CA ALA A 236 -22.04 -24.45 6.25
C ALA A 236 -20.92 -25.49 6.12
N VAL A 237 -19.77 -25.13 5.54
CA VAL A 237 -18.61 -26.03 5.45
C VAL A 237 -17.96 -26.19 6.84
N PRO A 238 -17.67 -27.43 7.30
CA PRO A 238 -16.93 -27.65 8.53
C PRO A 238 -15.56 -26.94 8.52
N ALA A 239 -15.19 -26.29 9.62
CA ALA A 239 -13.96 -25.51 9.72
C ALA A 239 -12.70 -26.34 9.42
N ASP A 240 -12.65 -27.57 9.93
CA ASP A 240 -11.54 -28.51 9.69
C ASP A 240 -11.41 -28.90 8.20
N ALA A 241 -12.51 -28.97 7.47
CA ALA A 241 -12.49 -29.19 6.02
C ALA A 241 -11.92 -27.99 5.26
N LEU A 242 -12.28 -26.77 5.66
CA LEU A 242 -11.71 -25.55 5.08
C LEU A 242 -10.21 -25.40 5.42
N GLU A 243 -9.81 -25.74 6.66
CA GLU A 243 -8.41 -25.75 7.07
C GLU A 243 -7.56 -26.72 6.23
N ARG A 244 -8.06 -27.92 5.99
CA ARG A 244 -7.38 -28.90 5.11
C ARG A 244 -7.28 -28.45 3.67
N TYR A 245 -8.30 -27.74 3.17
CA TYR A 245 -8.38 -27.38 1.76
C TYR A 245 -7.63 -26.07 1.42
N LEU A 246 -7.70 -25.07 2.30
CA LEU A 246 -7.14 -23.73 2.09
C LEU A 246 -5.83 -23.47 2.87
N GLY A 247 -5.49 -24.37 3.80
CA GLY A 247 -4.47 -24.19 4.80
C GLY A 247 -5.06 -23.69 6.13
N VAL A 248 -4.41 -24.03 7.25
CA VAL A 248 -4.94 -23.81 8.61
C VAL A 248 -5.37 -22.36 8.85
N ALA A 249 -4.45 -21.41 8.61
CA ALA A 249 -4.72 -19.99 8.89
C ALA A 249 -5.86 -19.43 8.03
N ALA A 250 -5.81 -19.65 6.71
CA ALA A 250 -6.83 -19.14 5.78
C ALA A 250 -8.19 -19.83 5.97
N GLY A 251 -8.20 -21.16 6.17
CA GLY A 251 -9.43 -21.92 6.38
C GLY A 251 -10.16 -21.50 7.65
N ARG A 252 -9.43 -21.35 8.77
CA ARG A 252 -9.99 -20.88 10.04
C ARG A 252 -10.54 -19.46 9.91
N HIS A 253 -9.74 -18.53 9.41
CA HIS A 253 -10.14 -17.14 9.25
C HIS A 253 -11.39 -16.98 8.40
N LEU A 254 -11.45 -17.64 7.23
CA LEU A 254 -12.62 -17.57 6.36
C LEU A 254 -13.86 -18.24 6.97
N SER A 255 -13.67 -19.33 7.73
CA SER A 255 -14.73 -19.98 8.48
C SER A 255 -15.35 -19.07 9.54
N GLU A 256 -14.53 -18.30 10.25
CA GLU A 256 -14.97 -17.32 11.26
C GLU A 256 -15.72 -16.16 10.58
N LEU A 257 -15.11 -15.54 9.56
CA LEU A 257 -15.75 -14.45 8.81
C LEU A 257 -17.09 -14.84 8.20
N ALA A 258 -17.20 -16.07 7.66
CA ALA A 258 -18.47 -16.56 7.08
C ALA A 258 -19.59 -16.69 8.11
N ARG A 259 -19.25 -16.84 9.39
CA ARG A 259 -20.19 -16.89 10.53
C ARG A 259 -20.39 -15.54 11.19
N GLY A 260 -19.89 -14.46 10.59
CA GLY A 260 -19.99 -13.11 11.14
C GLY A 260 -19.03 -12.81 12.30
N ILE A 261 -18.05 -13.69 12.55
CA ILE A 261 -17.09 -13.53 13.65
C ILE A 261 -15.88 -12.75 13.12
N ASP A 262 -15.73 -11.50 13.60
CA ASP A 262 -14.58 -10.63 13.31
C ASP A 262 -14.29 -9.75 14.53
N ASP A 263 -13.42 -10.23 15.40
CA ASP A 263 -13.07 -9.58 16.67
C ASP A 263 -11.89 -8.60 16.54
N ARG A 264 -11.34 -8.41 15.32
CA ARG A 264 -10.19 -7.52 15.10
C ARG A 264 -10.50 -6.11 15.58
N PRO A 265 -9.63 -5.51 16.41
CA PRO A 265 -9.77 -4.11 16.82
C PRO A 265 -9.48 -3.15 15.65
N VAL A 266 -9.86 -1.90 15.79
CA VAL A 266 -9.37 -0.79 14.97
C VAL A 266 -8.00 -0.40 15.50
N GLU A 267 -6.96 -0.54 14.68
CA GLU A 267 -5.56 -0.31 15.05
C GLU A 267 -5.05 0.98 14.38
N PRO A 268 -4.99 2.12 15.11
CA PRO A 268 -4.59 3.41 14.53
C PRO A 268 -3.16 3.44 14.01
N VAL A 269 -2.28 2.66 14.64
CA VAL A 269 -0.87 2.60 14.27
C VAL A 269 -0.56 1.20 13.78
N GLN A 270 -0.21 1.08 12.51
CA GLN A 270 0.31 -0.16 11.94
C GLN A 270 1.76 0.05 11.52
N GLU A 271 2.65 -0.72 12.11
CA GLU A 271 4.04 -0.70 11.66
C GLU A 271 4.17 -1.30 10.26
N ALA A 272 4.93 -0.63 9.41
CA ALA A 272 5.25 -1.15 8.09
C ALA A 272 6.07 -2.45 8.25
N LYS A 273 5.64 -3.52 7.60
CA LYS A 273 6.37 -4.81 7.59
C LYS A 273 7.50 -4.82 6.57
N SER A 274 7.39 -4.00 5.54
CA SER A 274 8.39 -3.86 4.47
C SER A 274 8.26 -2.51 3.79
N ILE A 275 9.36 -2.04 3.20
CA ILE A 275 9.43 -0.85 2.35
C ILE A 275 10.03 -1.27 1.02
N GLY A 276 9.44 -0.88 -0.09
CA GLY A 276 9.95 -1.27 -1.39
C GLY A 276 9.32 -0.51 -2.55
N HIS A 277 9.95 -0.68 -3.72
CA HIS A 277 9.50 -0.11 -4.98
C HIS A 277 9.52 -1.17 -6.08
N GLU A 278 8.55 -1.12 -6.98
CA GLU A 278 8.54 -1.93 -8.19
C GLU A 278 8.10 -1.08 -9.39
N GLU A 279 8.55 -1.48 -10.57
CA GLU A 279 8.25 -0.79 -11.82
C GLU A 279 7.95 -1.79 -12.93
N THR A 280 6.83 -1.59 -13.63
CA THR A 280 6.53 -2.29 -14.89
C THR A 280 7.06 -1.46 -16.04
N PHE A 281 7.91 -2.05 -16.88
CA PHE A 281 8.53 -1.35 -18.01
C PHE A 281 7.58 -1.27 -19.22
N THR A 282 7.78 -0.28 -20.06
CA THR A 282 7.00 -0.08 -21.31
C THR A 282 7.14 -1.26 -22.25
N THR A 283 8.37 -1.79 -22.38
CA THR A 283 8.76 -2.99 -23.12
C THR A 283 9.56 -3.90 -22.21
N ASP A 284 9.67 -5.17 -22.56
CA ASP A 284 10.56 -6.07 -21.82
C ASP A 284 12.01 -5.66 -21.99
N LEU A 285 12.83 -5.88 -20.97
CA LEU A 285 14.24 -5.52 -20.95
C LEU A 285 15.09 -6.79 -20.83
N TRP A 286 16.19 -6.84 -21.57
CA TRP A 286 17.17 -7.96 -21.58
C TRP A 286 18.56 -7.50 -21.14
N ASP A 287 18.85 -6.20 -21.25
CA ASP A 287 20.13 -5.62 -20.89
C ASP A 287 20.32 -5.55 -19.38
N ARG A 288 21.34 -6.25 -18.88
CA ARG A 288 21.63 -6.34 -17.44
C ARG A 288 22.03 -4.99 -16.87
N ASP A 289 22.83 -4.21 -17.57
CA ASP A 289 23.30 -2.92 -17.08
C ASP A 289 22.16 -1.92 -16.97
N ASP A 290 21.18 -1.96 -17.89
CA ASP A 290 19.98 -1.12 -17.79
C ASP A 290 19.13 -1.55 -16.58
N LEU A 291 18.96 -2.85 -16.35
CA LEU A 291 18.25 -3.37 -15.17
C LEU A 291 18.98 -3.01 -13.87
N GLN A 292 20.31 -3.08 -13.81
CA GLN A 292 21.10 -2.66 -12.65
C GLN A 292 20.90 -1.16 -12.36
N ARG A 293 20.95 -0.29 -13.38
CA ARG A 293 20.71 1.16 -13.21
C ARG A 293 19.31 1.43 -12.64
N ARG A 294 18.29 0.71 -13.13
CA ARG A 294 16.91 0.84 -12.64
C ARG A 294 16.74 0.31 -11.22
N LEU A 295 17.40 -0.82 -10.92
CA LEU A 295 17.43 -1.37 -9.57
C LEU A 295 18.07 -0.40 -8.58
N HIS A 296 19.20 0.22 -8.91
CA HIS A 296 19.86 1.22 -8.09
C HIS A 296 18.94 2.40 -7.77
N ARG A 297 18.14 2.88 -8.74
CA ARG A 297 17.17 3.94 -8.54
C ARG A 297 16.06 3.54 -7.54
N MET A 298 15.58 2.30 -7.64
CA MET A 298 14.58 1.78 -6.70
C MET A 298 15.17 1.56 -5.31
N VAL A 299 16.42 1.09 -5.23
CA VAL A 299 17.16 0.93 -3.97
C VAL A 299 17.35 2.29 -3.28
N ASP A 300 17.81 3.32 -4.02
CA ASP A 300 17.99 4.66 -3.45
C ASP A 300 16.68 5.22 -2.88
N ALA A 301 15.58 5.11 -3.62
CA ALA A 301 14.27 5.53 -3.15
C ALA A 301 13.78 4.74 -1.94
N SER A 302 14.00 3.40 -1.92
CA SER A 302 13.59 2.54 -0.81
C SER A 302 14.44 2.78 0.44
N ALA A 303 15.75 2.97 0.30
CA ALA A 303 16.65 3.28 1.39
C ALA A 303 16.35 4.66 2.00
N THR A 304 16.09 5.67 1.16
CA THR A 304 15.66 7.00 1.64
C THR A 304 14.33 6.93 2.41
N ALA A 305 13.35 6.15 1.92
CA ALA A 305 12.09 5.95 2.62
C ALA A 305 12.27 5.18 3.94
N LEU A 306 13.19 4.21 3.97
CA LEU A 306 13.52 3.43 5.17
C LEU A 306 14.09 4.32 6.27
N ARG A 307 15.10 5.14 5.96
CA ARG A 307 15.69 6.10 6.89
C ARG A 307 14.70 7.20 7.30
N GLY A 308 13.90 7.69 6.35
CA GLY A 308 12.82 8.65 6.65
C GLY A 308 11.75 8.12 7.60
N ALA A 309 11.65 6.81 7.75
CA ALA A 309 10.80 6.14 8.74
C ALA A 309 11.55 5.76 10.03
N ASP A 310 12.81 6.17 10.18
CA ASP A 310 13.71 5.80 11.27
C ASP A 310 13.81 4.27 11.46
N ARG A 311 14.03 3.56 10.33
CA ARG A 311 14.12 2.09 10.31
C ARG A 311 15.35 1.63 9.52
N ALA A 312 15.83 0.43 9.89
CA ALA A 312 16.82 -0.33 9.13
C ALA A 312 16.23 -1.72 8.77
N ALA A 313 16.76 -2.38 7.75
CA ALA A 313 16.23 -3.65 7.25
C ALA A 313 17.29 -4.75 7.28
N ARG A 314 16.88 -5.99 7.59
CA ARG A 314 17.76 -7.16 7.54
C ARG A 314 17.63 -7.97 6.27
N THR A 315 16.50 -7.91 5.57
CA THR A 315 16.25 -8.72 4.38
C THR A 315 16.05 -7.84 3.17
N VAL A 316 16.87 -8.06 2.16
CA VAL A 316 16.77 -7.46 0.82
C VAL A 316 16.20 -8.50 -0.14
N MET A 317 15.10 -8.16 -0.83
CA MET A 317 14.45 -9.03 -1.81
C MET A 317 14.38 -8.31 -3.16
N VAL A 318 14.72 -9.01 -4.23
CA VAL A 318 14.53 -8.59 -5.61
C VAL A 318 13.44 -9.44 -6.24
N LYS A 319 12.46 -8.79 -6.86
CA LYS A 319 11.32 -9.40 -7.55
C LYS A 319 11.44 -9.12 -9.04
N LEU A 320 11.32 -10.16 -9.86
CA LEU A 320 11.24 -10.04 -11.30
C LEU A 320 9.96 -10.71 -11.82
N ARG A 321 9.33 -10.07 -12.80
CA ARG A 321 8.29 -10.70 -13.62
C ARG A 321 8.73 -10.63 -15.07
N PHE A 322 8.68 -11.76 -15.74
CA PHE A 322 9.09 -11.87 -17.14
C PHE A 322 7.95 -11.54 -18.12
N GLY A 323 8.28 -11.44 -19.41
CA GLY A 323 7.31 -11.18 -20.47
C GLY A 323 6.20 -12.22 -20.56
N ASP A 324 6.48 -13.48 -20.21
CA ASP A 324 5.50 -14.57 -20.11
C ASP A 324 4.65 -14.55 -18.82
N PHE A 325 4.78 -13.52 -17.99
CA PHE A 325 4.15 -13.34 -16.67
C PHE A 325 4.63 -14.31 -15.58
N THR A 326 5.59 -15.18 -15.84
CA THR A 326 6.24 -15.91 -14.75
C THR A 326 6.96 -14.92 -13.83
N GLN A 327 6.91 -15.21 -12.52
CA GLN A 327 7.48 -14.32 -11.50
C GLN A 327 8.45 -15.12 -10.64
N ILE A 328 9.57 -14.50 -10.34
CA ILE A 328 10.53 -15.02 -9.37
C ILE A 328 10.84 -13.96 -8.32
N THR A 329 11.20 -14.40 -7.14
CA THR A 329 11.79 -13.58 -6.08
C THR A 329 13.11 -14.18 -5.66
N ARG A 330 14.07 -13.33 -5.30
CA ARG A 330 15.34 -13.71 -4.69
C ARG A 330 15.55 -12.83 -3.48
N SER A 331 15.94 -13.40 -2.37
CA SER A 331 16.17 -12.65 -1.14
C SER A 331 17.46 -13.07 -0.46
N HIS A 332 18.03 -12.14 0.29
CA HIS A 332 19.15 -12.38 1.19
C HIS A 332 18.89 -11.69 2.52
N THR A 333 19.06 -12.43 3.61
CA THR A 333 18.91 -11.91 4.97
C THR A 333 20.32 -11.73 5.55
N LEU A 334 20.62 -10.49 5.94
CA LEU A 334 21.89 -10.07 6.51
C LEU A 334 21.99 -10.41 7.99
N ASP A 335 23.19 -10.55 8.52
CA ASP A 335 23.44 -10.79 9.95
C ASP A 335 23.05 -9.57 10.80
N GLY A 336 23.25 -8.36 10.27
CA GLY A 336 22.87 -7.10 10.90
C GLY A 336 21.92 -6.26 10.04
N PRO A 337 21.20 -5.29 10.65
CA PRO A 337 20.35 -4.36 9.92
C PRO A 337 21.19 -3.36 9.10
N VAL A 338 20.68 -2.96 7.95
CA VAL A 338 21.31 -1.98 7.05
C VAL A 338 20.28 -0.93 6.59
N ASP A 339 20.73 0.30 6.38
CA ASP A 339 19.95 1.42 5.85
C ASP A 339 20.73 2.27 4.82
N ALA A 340 22.05 2.05 4.71
CA ALA A 340 22.88 2.74 3.74
C ALA A 340 22.58 2.25 2.31
N THR A 341 22.30 3.19 1.40
CA THR A 341 22.01 2.90 -0.01
C THR A 341 23.05 1.99 -0.67
N PRO A 342 24.38 2.19 -0.51
CA PRO A 342 25.40 1.32 -1.12
C PRO A 342 25.38 -0.12 -0.60
N ALA A 343 25.10 -0.30 0.70
CA ALA A 343 25.00 -1.63 1.32
C ALA A 343 23.84 -2.43 0.73
N ILE A 344 22.65 -1.81 0.64
CA ILE A 344 21.46 -2.43 0.04
C ILE A 344 21.67 -2.68 -1.45
N ALA A 345 22.32 -1.75 -2.16
CA ALA A 345 22.58 -1.87 -3.60
C ALA A 345 23.54 -3.05 -3.93
N ALA A 346 24.56 -3.29 -3.11
CA ALA A 346 25.46 -4.41 -3.29
C ALA A 346 24.71 -5.76 -3.23
N VAL A 347 23.85 -5.92 -2.22
CA VAL A 347 23.03 -7.15 -2.08
C VAL A 347 22.02 -7.29 -3.22
N ALA A 348 21.27 -6.23 -3.50
CA ALA A 348 20.25 -6.25 -4.56
C ALA A 348 20.86 -6.52 -5.93
N GLY A 349 22.05 -5.94 -6.21
CA GLY A 349 22.81 -6.17 -7.43
C GLY A 349 23.22 -7.63 -7.59
N ALA A 350 23.84 -8.23 -6.57
CA ALA A 350 24.22 -9.63 -6.58
C ALA A 350 23.02 -10.57 -6.78
N LEU A 351 21.86 -10.26 -6.16
CA LEU A 351 20.63 -11.02 -6.36
C LEU A 351 20.11 -10.95 -7.81
N LEU A 352 20.24 -9.79 -8.47
CA LEU A 352 19.87 -9.63 -9.88
C LEU A 352 20.86 -10.34 -10.81
N ASP A 353 22.16 -10.30 -10.48
CA ASP A 353 23.21 -10.94 -11.30
C ASP A 353 23.07 -12.45 -11.38
N ALA A 354 22.53 -13.06 -10.34
CA ALA A 354 22.24 -14.50 -10.30
C ALA A 354 21.00 -14.93 -11.12
N VAL A 355 20.31 -13.99 -11.81
CA VAL A 355 19.08 -14.29 -12.56
C VAL A 355 19.37 -14.42 -14.04
N ASP A 356 18.81 -15.48 -14.68
CA ASP A 356 18.76 -15.60 -16.14
C ASP A 356 17.71 -14.64 -16.72
N LEU A 357 18.12 -13.79 -17.65
CA LEU A 357 17.29 -12.75 -18.27
C LEU A 357 16.75 -13.14 -19.65
N ALA A 358 16.95 -14.38 -20.10
CA ALA A 358 16.59 -14.82 -21.45
C ALA A 358 15.12 -14.58 -21.84
N LYS A 359 14.21 -14.60 -20.84
CA LYS A 359 12.77 -14.37 -21.05
C LYS A 359 12.36 -12.90 -21.16
N GLY A 360 13.30 -11.97 -20.99
CA GLY A 360 13.00 -10.53 -20.92
C GLY A 360 12.22 -10.12 -19.67
N VAL A 361 12.69 -9.09 -18.99
CA VAL A 361 12.13 -8.61 -17.74
C VAL A 361 11.04 -7.57 -18.01
N ARG A 362 9.82 -7.88 -17.64
CA ARG A 362 8.65 -7.00 -17.72
C ARG A 362 8.52 -6.05 -16.53
N LEU A 363 8.86 -6.55 -15.33
CA LEU A 363 8.77 -5.81 -14.08
C LEU A 363 9.97 -6.16 -13.20
N LEU A 364 10.53 -5.15 -12.57
CA LEU A 364 11.57 -5.27 -11.56
C LEU A 364 11.12 -4.56 -10.29
N GLY A 365 11.47 -5.10 -9.12
CA GLY A 365 11.20 -4.48 -7.84
C GLY A 365 12.23 -4.87 -6.79
N VAL A 366 12.38 -4.01 -5.78
CA VAL A 366 13.14 -4.26 -4.56
C VAL A 366 12.24 -4.07 -3.36
N SER A 367 12.39 -4.93 -2.35
CA SER A 367 11.67 -4.84 -1.08
C SER A 367 12.63 -5.09 0.08
N LEU A 368 12.53 -4.25 1.10
CA LEU A 368 13.29 -4.27 2.33
C LEU A 368 12.38 -4.72 3.46
N SER A 369 12.72 -5.78 4.18
CA SER A 369 11.90 -6.35 5.25
C SER A 369 12.76 -6.78 6.44
N GLY A 370 12.12 -7.30 7.51
CA GLY A 370 12.82 -7.50 8.77
C GLY A 370 13.24 -6.15 9.36
N LEU A 371 12.27 -5.21 9.41
CA LEU A 371 12.52 -3.84 9.84
C LEU A 371 12.78 -3.79 11.35
N SER A 372 13.76 -3.00 11.75
CA SER A 372 14.15 -2.71 13.14
C SER A 372 14.57 -1.26 13.28
N ASP A 373 14.73 -0.80 14.51
CA ASP A 373 15.27 0.54 14.77
C ASP A 373 16.72 0.64 14.30
N PRO A 374 17.18 1.80 13.79
CA PRO A 374 18.57 2.03 13.42
C PRO A 374 19.46 1.86 14.68
N GLY A 375 20.53 1.09 14.57
CA GLY A 375 21.43 0.83 15.70
C GLY A 375 20.91 -0.19 16.72
N GLY A 376 19.80 -0.84 16.46
CA GLY A 376 19.31 -1.98 17.24
C GLY A 376 20.37 -3.06 17.29
N GLY A 377 20.87 -3.37 18.52
CA GLY A 377 21.97 -4.29 18.75
C GLY A 377 21.74 -5.65 18.07
N THR A 378 22.72 -6.11 17.34
CA THR A 378 22.73 -7.46 16.80
C THR A 378 22.69 -8.43 17.99
N GLN A 379 21.61 -9.19 18.13
CA GLN A 379 21.59 -10.28 19.10
C GLN A 379 22.67 -11.28 18.68
N LEU A 380 23.77 -11.30 19.40
CA LEU A 380 24.86 -12.24 19.18
C LEU A 380 24.28 -13.65 19.30
N ARG A 381 24.32 -14.42 18.25
CA ARG A 381 24.12 -15.87 18.32
C ARG A 381 25.31 -16.43 19.11
N LEU A 382 25.05 -16.87 20.32
CA LEU A 382 26.00 -17.72 21.03
C LEU A 382 26.00 -19.07 20.32
N ASP A 383 27.07 -19.31 19.56
CA ASP A 383 27.30 -20.60 18.94
C ASP A 383 27.83 -21.56 20.03
N PHE A 384 26.95 -22.36 20.59
CA PHE A 384 27.29 -23.37 21.59
C PHE A 384 27.82 -24.65 20.95
N GLY A 385 28.43 -24.62 19.79
CA GLY A 385 29.18 -25.72 19.20
C GLY A 385 28.54 -27.10 19.38
N GLY A 386 27.25 -27.24 19.08
CA GLY A 386 26.47 -28.46 19.27
C GLY A 386 25.55 -28.68 18.08
N ASP A 387 25.91 -29.69 17.31
CA ASP A 387 25.18 -30.24 16.19
C ASP A 387 23.79 -30.75 16.65
N ALA A 388 22.74 -29.95 16.47
CA ALA A 388 21.34 -30.42 16.45
C ALA A 388 20.47 -29.35 15.80
N GLY A 389 20.31 -29.46 14.49
CA GLY A 389 19.36 -28.67 13.73
C GLY A 389 17.92 -28.99 14.11
N VAL A 390 17.20 -27.96 14.56
CA VAL A 390 15.76 -27.88 14.41
C VAL A 390 15.47 -26.52 13.77
N GLU A 391 15.40 -26.51 12.46
CA GLU A 391 14.84 -25.40 11.70
C GLU A 391 13.33 -25.39 11.89
N LEU A 392 12.83 -24.39 12.61
CA LEU A 392 11.44 -23.97 12.53
C LEU A 392 11.33 -22.96 11.37
N SER A 393 11.30 -23.46 10.14
CA SER A 393 10.94 -22.68 8.98
C SER A 393 9.42 -22.62 8.89
N SER A 394 8.85 -21.43 9.09
CA SER A 394 7.50 -21.11 8.64
C SER A 394 7.48 -21.16 7.11
N GLY A 395 6.72 -22.11 6.55
CA GLY A 395 6.71 -22.50 5.15
C GLY A 395 6.55 -21.37 4.14
N LEU A 396 7.58 -21.21 3.37
CA LEU A 396 7.55 -20.82 1.97
C LEU A 396 8.47 -21.83 1.26
N GLU A 397 7.86 -22.76 0.54
CA GLU A 397 8.58 -23.82 -0.16
C GLU A 397 9.62 -23.24 -1.12
N GLU A 398 10.87 -23.52 -0.82
CA GLU A 398 12.00 -23.43 -1.73
C GLU A 398 11.84 -24.48 -2.82
N LEU A 399 11.63 -24.04 -4.05
CA LEU A 399 12.02 -24.83 -5.21
C LEU A 399 13.52 -24.62 -5.41
N ASP A 400 14.30 -25.37 -4.65
CA ASP A 400 15.76 -25.44 -4.80
C ASP A 400 16.09 -26.49 -5.88
N GLY A 401 16.46 -25.99 -7.02
CA GLY A 401 16.99 -26.79 -8.10
C GLY A 401 17.89 -25.92 -8.98
N MET A 402 19.15 -25.79 -8.61
CA MET A 402 20.35 -25.75 -9.47
C MET A 402 21.51 -24.98 -8.84
N GLY A 403 22.64 -25.69 -8.67
CA GLY A 403 24.00 -25.18 -8.85
C GLY A 403 24.66 -24.41 -7.71
N GLY A 404 25.70 -25.02 -7.12
CA GLY A 404 26.51 -24.57 -6.00
C GLY A 404 27.32 -23.26 -6.11
N THR A 405 27.16 -22.43 -7.12
CA THR A 405 27.87 -21.15 -7.28
C THR A 405 27.16 -19.96 -6.64
N GLY A 406 25.86 -20.04 -6.36
CA GLY A 406 25.09 -18.91 -5.84
C GLY A 406 25.21 -18.69 -4.32
N ARG A 407 25.84 -19.56 -3.55
CA ARG A 407 25.94 -19.42 -2.09
C ARG A 407 27.15 -18.59 -1.70
N GLU A 408 28.30 -18.85 -2.30
CA GLU A 408 29.53 -18.08 -2.06
C GLU A 408 29.36 -16.61 -2.49
N ASP A 409 28.76 -16.33 -3.64
CA ASP A 409 28.48 -14.97 -4.12
C ASP A 409 27.55 -14.19 -3.19
N ARG A 410 26.61 -14.87 -2.49
CA ARG A 410 25.70 -14.24 -1.52
C ARG A 410 26.36 -13.95 -0.19
N GLU A 411 27.24 -14.83 0.29
CA GLU A 411 28.02 -14.62 1.51
C GLU A 411 29.00 -13.45 1.32
N ASP A 412 29.63 -13.33 0.16
CA ASP A 412 30.49 -12.20 -0.20
C ASP A 412 29.71 -10.88 -0.28
N ALA A 413 28.50 -10.89 -0.85
CA ALA A 413 27.63 -9.71 -0.92
C ALA A 413 27.18 -9.25 0.48
N GLY A 414 26.91 -10.18 1.40
CA GLY A 414 26.57 -9.87 2.78
C GLY A 414 27.70 -9.21 3.56
N GLN A 415 28.93 -9.73 3.42
CA GLN A 415 30.12 -9.15 4.03
C GLN A 415 30.44 -7.76 3.45
N MET A 416 30.30 -7.60 2.13
CA MET A 416 30.45 -6.31 1.46
C MET A 416 29.41 -5.29 1.99
N ALA A 417 28.15 -5.70 2.13
CA ALA A 417 27.10 -4.83 2.66
C ALA A 417 27.41 -4.34 4.08
N ALA A 418 27.91 -5.21 4.96
CA ALA A 418 28.29 -4.83 6.31
C ALA A 418 29.40 -3.76 6.32
N ARG A 419 30.44 -3.93 5.51
CA ARG A 419 31.52 -2.95 5.36
C ARG A 419 31.02 -1.62 4.79
N LEU A 420 30.15 -1.68 3.79
CA LEU A 420 29.55 -0.49 3.19
C LEU A 420 28.65 0.24 4.19
N GLN A 421 27.90 -0.47 5.03
CA GLN A 421 27.09 0.12 6.08
C GLN A 421 27.95 0.93 7.05
N GLU A 422 29.05 0.36 7.55
CA GLU A 422 29.98 1.04 8.45
C GLU A 422 30.61 2.28 7.81
N THR A 423 30.99 2.20 6.54
CA THR A 423 31.70 3.27 5.85
C THR A 423 30.78 4.41 5.43
N TRP A 424 29.54 4.10 5.01
CA TRP A 424 28.63 5.06 4.36
C TRP A 424 27.50 5.57 5.26
N GLY A 425 27.35 5.06 6.48
CA GLY A 425 26.27 5.51 7.37
C GLY A 425 26.25 7.03 7.55
N SER A 426 27.36 7.63 7.99
CA SER A 426 27.46 9.08 8.19
C SER A 426 27.36 9.90 6.88
N VAL A 427 27.83 9.35 5.77
CA VAL A 427 27.73 10.01 4.44
C VAL A 427 26.29 10.01 3.98
N THR A 428 25.55 8.96 4.26
CA THR A 428 24.14 8.83 3.89
C THR A 428 23.27 9.86 4.62
N ASP A 429 23.55 10.08 5.92
CA ASP A 429 22.88 11.13 6.71
C ASP A 429 23.10 12.52 6.13
N ALA A 430 24.35 12.81 5.71
CA ALA A 430 24.68 14.08 5.06
C ALA A 430 23.95 14.26 3.72
N VAL A 431 23.85 13.19 2.92
CA VAL A 431 23.09 13.18 1.65
C VAL A 431 21.62 13.48 1.91
N ASP A 432 21.01 12.84 2.91
CA ASP A 432 19.60 13.05 3.25
C ASP A 432 19.34 14.46 3.77
N ALA A 433 20.26 15.02 4.56
CA ALA A 433 20.19 16.43 5.01
C ALA A 433 20.25 17.43 3.83
N ILE A 434 21.10 17.16 2.83
CA ILE A 434 21.17 17.98 1.61
C ILE A 434 19.87 17.85 0.81
N ARG A 435 19.35 16.63 0.65
CA ARG A 435 18.08 16.39 -0.06
C ARG A 435 16.88 17.06 0.63
N ALA A 436 16.83 17.02 1.96
CA ALA A 436 15.79 17.70 2.74
C ALA A 436 15.81 19.22 2.55
N ARG A 437 17.01 19.81 2.38
CA ARG A 437 17.18 21.27 2.26
C ARG A 437 17.03 21.80 0.83
N TYR A 438 17.50 21.03 -0.15
CA TYR A 438 17.65 21.50 -1.55
C TYR A 438 16.82 20.66 -2.55
N GLY A 439 16.05 19.69 -2.08
CA GLY A 439 15.26 18.79 -2.90
C GLY A 439 15.96 17.47 -3.22
N GLY A 440 15.17 16.44 -3.53
CA GLY A 440 15.66 15.06 -3.75
C GLY A 440 16.62 14.92 -4.94
N GLU A 441 16.63 15.87 -5.87
CA GLU A 441 17.47 15.87 -7.07
C GLU A 441 18.81 16.62 -6.85
N ALA A 442 19.06 17.19 -5.65
CA ALA A 442 20.26 17.95 -5.37
C ALA A 442 21.55 17.11 -5.29
N VAL A 443 21.43 15.87 -4.82
CA VAL A 443 22.55 14.93 -4.68
C VAL A 443 22.06 13.48 -4.80
N GLY A 444 22.88 12.62 -5.41
CA GLY A 444 22.55 11.19 -5.52
C GLY A 444 23.68 10.38 -6.14
N PRO A 445 23.52 9.05 -6.24
CA PRO A 445 24.52 8.17 -6.84
C PRO A 445 24.86 8.58 -8.27
N ALA A 446 26.15 8.54 -8.61
CA ALA A 446 26.63 8.86 -9.96
C ALA A 446 25.98 7.99 -11.06
N SER A 447 25.59 6.75 -10.71
CA SER A 447 24.87 5.84 -11.62
C SER A 447 23.47 6.34 -12.03
N LEU A 448 22.93 7.36 -11.34
CA LEU A 448 21.63 7.99 -11.63
C LEU A 448 21.76 9.33 -12.36
N VAL A 449 22.98 9.78 -12.67
CA VAL A 449 23.22 11.00 -13.44
C VAL A 449 22.98 10.74 -14.92
N THR A 450 22.14 11.53 -15.54
CA THR A 450 21.85 11.54 -16.97
C THR A 450 22.28 12.86 -17.60
N PRO A 451 22.33 12.99 -18.94
CA PRO A 451 22.62 14.28 -19.58
C PRO A 451 21.67 15.42 -19.16
N GLU A 452 20.44 15.06 -18.74
CA GLU A 452 19.42 15.98 -18.26
C GLU A 452 19.52 16.29 -16.75
N GLY A 453 20.42 15.63 -16.02
CA GLY A 453 20.62 15.80 -14.59
C GLY A 453 20.46 14.50 -13.78
N LEU A 454 20.36 14.64 -12.46
CA LEU A 454 20.17 13.51 -11.55
C LEU A 454 18.72 12.99 -11.64
N ARG A 455 18.55 11.73 -11.97
CA ARG A 455 17.24 11.10 -12.13
C ARG A 455 16.87 10.24 -10.92
N VAL A 456 16.29 10.86 -9.91
CA VAL A 456 15.73 10.16 -8.74
C VAL A 456 14.28 9.75 -9.00
N ARG A 457 13.82 8.72 -8.28
CA ARG A 457 12.44 8.26 -8.36
C ARG A 457 11.54 9.09 -7.46
N LYS A 458 10.46 9.65 -8.02
CA LYS A 458 9.45 10.39 -7.24
C LYS A 458 8.40 9.42 -6.66
N ARG A 459 7.85 9.74 -5.49
CA ARG A 459 6.78 8.96 -4.86
C ARG A 459 5.55 8.91 -5.78
N GLY A 460 5.06 7.69 -6.08
CA GLY A 460 3.94 7.48 -7.00
C GLY A 460 4.32 7.45 -8.49
N GLU A 461 5.60 7.65 -8.84
CA GLU A 461 6.07 7.53 -10.22
C GLU A 461 5.85 6.12 -10.76
N ALA A 462 5.24 6.02 -11.95
CA ALA A 462 4.91 4.77 -12.63
C ALA A 462 4.04 3.79 -11.83
N GLN A 463 3.34 4.25 -10.79
CA GLN A 463 2.53 3.40 -9.91
C GLN A 463 1.43 2.63 -10.67
N TRP A 464 0.90 3.20 -11.74
CA TRP A 464 -0.16 2.58 -12.57
C TRP A 464 0.35 2.13 -13.94
N GLY A 465 1.63 1.84 -14.03
CA GLY A 465 2.32 1.43 -15.25
C GLY A 465 2.99 2.60 -15.98
N PRO A 466 3.75 2.29 -17.04
CA PRO A 466 4.53 3.28 -17.77
C PRO A 466 3.63 4.28 -18.52
N LYS A 467 4.09 5.52 -18.63
CA LYS A 467 3.48 6.57 -19.46
C LYS A 467 3.68 6.29 -20.96
N SER A 468 2.85 6.87 -21.81
CA SER A 468 3.05 6.82 -23.27
C SER A 468 4.31 7.59 -23.68
N PRO A 469 5.10 7.09 -24.66
CA PRO A 469 6.22 7.85 -25.20
C PRO A 469 5.71 9.18 -25.80
N GLY A 470 6.22 10.32 -25.35
CA GLY A 470 5.87 11.65 -25.83
C GLY A 470 5.16 12.56 -24.81
N GLU A 471 4.59 12.03 -23.73
CA GLU A 471 3.91 12.85 -22.70
C GLU A 471 4.86 13.38 -21.60
N SER A 472 6.13 12.98 -21.59
CA SER A 472 7.07 13.35 -20.54
C SER A 472 7.70 14.75 -20.66
N LEU A 473 7.40 15.51 -21.69
CA LEU A 473 8.05 16.80 -21.95
C LEU A 473 7.18 18.02 -21.69
N SER A 474 5.90 17.88 -21.34
CA SER A 474 4.99 19.02 -21.15
C SER A 474 4.75 19.45 -19.70
N GLU A 475 5.18 18.67 -18.70
CA GLU A 475 4.89 18.95 -17.27
C GLU A 475 6.03 19.66 -16.51
N SER A 476 7.12 20.09 -17.16
CA SER A 476 8.21 20.82 -16.50
C SER A 476 8.09 22.34 -16.57
N ARG A 477 6.92 22.89 -16.88
CA ARG A 477 6.71 24.34 -16.80
C ARG A 477 5.45 24.68 -16.03
N SER A 478 5.69 25.46 -14.95
CA SER A 478 4.75 26.14 -14.04
C SER A 478 4.14 25.21 -12.98
N ASP A 479 4.40 25.42 -11.70
CA ASP A 479 3.90 26.51 -10.90
C ASP A 479 4.77 26.73 -9.65
N ASP A 480 5.87 27.46 -9.78
CA ASP A 480 6.38 28.24 -8.68
C ASP A 480 5.67 29.61 -8.77
N PRO A 481 4.91 30.03 -7.75
CA PRO A 481 4.40 31.38 -7.72
C PRO A 481 5.60 32.34 -7.61
N ALA A 482 5.69 33.26 -8.57
CA ALA A 482 6.68 34.33 -8.55
C ALA A 482 6.66 35.06 -7.20
N PRO A 483 7.82 35.40 -6.61
CA PRO A 483 7.85 36.18 -5.38
C PRO A 483 7.17 37.54 -5.63
N ALA A 484 6.27 37.90 -4.72
CA ALA A 484 5.57 39.18 -4.74
C ALA A 484 6.59 40.33 -4.81
N PRO A 485 6.34 41.38 -5.61
CA PRO A 485 7.24 42.52 -5.67
C PRO A 485 7.27 43.25 -4.33
N ASP A 486 8.50 43.45 -3.84
CA ASP A 486 8.82 44.22 -2.66
C ASP A 486 8.25 45.64 -2.80
N SER A 487 7.24 45.98 -2.01
CA SER A 487 6.72 47.34 -1.93
C SER A 487 7.70 48.20 -1.13
N GLY A 488 8.73 48.67 -1.82
CA GLY A 488 9.66 49.65 -1.30
C GLY A 488 8.96 50.91 -0.82
N ALA A 489 9.17 51.21 0.41
CA ALA A 489 8.84 52.48 1.04
C ALA A 489 9.42 53.67 0.27
N THR A 490 8.57 54.64 -0.08
CA THR A 490 8.98 56.00 -0.31
C THR A 490 8.28 56.89 0.70
N GLY A 491 9.07 57.41 1.63
CA GLY A 491 8.66 58.47 2.52
C GLY A 491 8.55 59.81 1.77
N ARG A 492 7.54 60.48 2.16
CA ARG A 492 7.52 61.91 2.52
C ARG A 492 6.18 62.23 3.19
#